data_ad36585b16de437fa493650b73cd4126
#
_entry.id   ad36585b16de437fa493650b73cd4126
#
_cell.length_a   1.000
_cell.length_b   1.000
_cell.length_c   1.000
_cell.angle_alpha   90.00
_cell.angle_beta   90.00
_cell.angle_gamma   90.00
#
_symmetry.space_group_name_H-M   'P 1'
#
loop_
_entity.id
_entity.type
_entity.pdbx_description
1 polymer ?
#
loop_
_entity_poly.entity_id
_entity_poly.type
_entity_poly.pdbx_seq_one_letter_code
_entity_poly.pdbx_strand_id
1 'polypeptide(L)'
;IKKRSIQYLKMDYIQNYSFLNNALLVAGNFSDADSLSWPVTPVWTSKWLMDELSVYGFNQVDTAFFHLQNQQAENPLIRSSWNNGVGIVNYRGWGDANGWHKPYFHRENIDPGLNNGWYLPIVMSFVCNTGDFGNDYGGVGLDKSFGEVLITGGSINNPKGAAAMIGPSDL
;
A
#
# COMPACT_ATOMS: atom_id res chain seq x y z
N ILE A 1 -1.63 11.62 -14.66
CA ILE A 1 -2.09 10.21 -14.63
C ILE A 1 -1.98 9.59 -16.03
N LYS A 2 -2.72 10.03 -17.06
CA LYS A 2 -2.79 9.39 -18.37
C LYS A 2 -1.41 9.05 -18.99
N LYS A 3 -0.46 9.99 -19.01
CA LYS A 3 0.89 9.72 -19.57
C LYS A 3 1.62 8.63 -18.78
N ARG A 4 1.54 8.67 -17.45
CA ARG A 4 2.17 7.69 -16.56
C ARG A 4 1.61 6.28 -16.79
N SER A 5 0.29 6.16 -16.86
CA SER A 5 -0.36 4.86 -17.11
C SER A 5 0.02 4.28 -18.48
N ILE A 6 0.05 5.11 -19.53
CA ILE A 6 0.46 4.67 -20.87
C ILE A 6 1.92 4.22 -20.86
N GLN A 7 2.82 4.94 -20.23
CA GLN A 7 4.24 4.58 -20.15
C GLN A 7 4.45 3.31 -19.34
N TYR A 8 3.72 3.15 -18.22
CA TYR A 8 3.75 1.93 -17.41
C TYR A 8 3.30 0.71 -18.24
N LEU A 9 2.20 0.84 -18.98
CA LEU A 9 1.68 -0.25 -19.82
C LEU A 9 2.63 -0.63 -20.97
N LYS A 10 3.44 0.31 -21.47
CA LYS A 10 4.47 0.01 -22.47
C LYS A 10 5.67 -0.71 -21.89
N MET A 11 5.87 -0.65 -20.58
CA MET A 11 6.98 -1.28 -19.87
C MET A 11 8.38 -0.85 -20.33
N ASP A 12 8.49 0.22 -21.11
CA ASP A 12 9.74 0.67 -21.77
C ASP A 12 10.83 1.10 -20.77
N TYR A 13 10.44 1.48 -19.57
CA TYR A 13 11.33 1.99 -18.50
C TYR A 13 11.68 0.94 -17.45
N ILE A 14 11.14 -0.26 -17.57
CA ILE A 14 11.36 -1.33 -16.61
C ILE A 14 12.48 -2.22 -17.12
N GLN A 15 13.61 -2.18 -16.44
CA GLN A 15 14.78 -3.00 -16.80
C GLN A 15 14.71 -4.42 -16.24
N ASN A 16 13.98 -4.61 -15.15
CA ASN A 16 13.83 -5.89 -14.47
C ASN A 16 12.38 -6.12 -14.07
N TYR A 17 11.79 -7.17 -14.57
CA TYR A 17 10.40 -7.54 -14.31
C TYR A 17 10.20 -8.44 -13.10
N SER A 18 11.27 -8.86 -12.42
CA SER A 18 11.18 -9.77 -11.28
C SER A 18 10.34 -9.20 -10.12
N PHE A 19 10.26 -7.87 -10.00
CA PHE A 19 9.43 -7.22 -8.99
C PHE A 19 7.94 -7.59 -9.11
N LEU A 20 7.46 -7.95 -10.30
CA LEU A 20 6.07 -8.36 -10.51
C LEU A 20 5.71 -9.64 -9.76
N ASN A 21 6.71 -10.47 -9.45
CA ASN A 21 6.54 -11.70 -8.69
C ASN A 21 6.87 -11.53 -7.20
N ASN A 22 6.96 -10.30 -6.73
CA ASN A 22 7.13 -9.97 -5.31
C ASN A 22 5.84 -9.35 -4.78
N ALA A 23 5.55 -9.58 -3.51
CA ALA A 23 4.39 -9.00 -2.84
C ALA A 23 4.76 -8.39 -1.49
N LEU A 24 4.00 -7.40 -1.06
CA LEU A 24 4.04 -6.84 0.28
C LEU A 24 2.65 -6.98 0.92
N LEU A 25 2.59 -7.69 2.04
CA LEU A 25 1.39 -7.86 2.83
C LEU A 25 1.49 -7.01 4.09
N VAL A 26 0.59 -6.04 4.21
CA VAL A 26 0.50 -5.14 5.35
C VAL A 26 -0.81 -5.41 6.08
N ALA A 27 -0.75 -5.65 7.38
CA ALA A 27 -1.94 -5.96 8.14
C ALA A 27 -1.85 -5.46 9.58
N GLY A 28 -2.98 -5.06 10.12
CA GLY A 28 -3.08 -4.60 11.50
C GLY A 28 -4.44 -4.86 12.14
N ASN A 29 -4.79 -4.07 13.12
CA ASN A 29 -6.08 -4.16 13.79
C ASN A 29 -7.16 -3.34 13.06
N PHE A 30 -8.43 -3.66 13.25
CA PHE A 30 -9.57 -2.92 12.70
C PHE A 30 -9.94 -1.66 13.48
N SER A 31 -9.28 -1.38 14.59
CA SER A 31 -9.59 -0.24 15.44
C SER A 31 -8.34 0.44 15.96
N ASP A 32 -8.53 1.62 16.54
CA ASP A 32 -7.48 2.35 17.25
C ASP A 32 -7.08 1.72 18.58
N ALA A 33 -7.80 0.70 19.04
CA ALA A 33 -7.49 0.01 20.26
C ALA A 33 -6.06 -0.57 20.25
N ASP A 34 -5.30 -0.30 21.28
CA ASP A 34 -3.95 -0.85 21.45
C ASP A 34 -3.96 -2.33 21.83
N SER A 35 -5.10 -2.87 22.27
CA SER A 35 -5.25 -4.28 22.56
C SER A 35 -5.60 -5.06 21.29
N LEU A 36 -4.72 -5.96 20.90
CA LEU A 36 -5.05 -6.98 19.90
C LEU A 36 -6.01 -8.00 20.52
N SER A 37 -7.28 -7.94 20.16
CA SER A 37 -8.18 -9.06 20.44
C SER A 37 -7.88 -10.18 19.46
N TRP A 38 -7.49 -11.34 19.95
CA TRP A 38 -7.28 -12.53 19.11
C TRP A 38 -8.63 -13.23 18.81
N PRO A 39 -8.78 -13.77 17.58
CA PRO A 39 -7.85 -13.72 16.46
C PRO A 39 -7.84 -12.36 15.77
N VAL A 40 -6.65 -11.83 15.46
CA VAL A 40 -6.48 -10.62 14.64
C VAL A 40 -6.72 -11.00 13.19
N THR A 41 -7.96 -10.90 12.76
CA THR A 41 -8.41 -11.37 11.45
C THR A 41 -7.59 -10.81 10.28
N PRO A 42 -7.21 -9.52 10.24
CA PRO A 42 -6.37 -9.00 9.15
C PRO A 42 -5.02 -9.70 9.03
N VAL A 43 -4.34 -9.90 10.15
CA VAL A 43 -3.04 -10.58 10.18
C VAL A 43 -3.19 -12.05 9.81
N TRP A 44 -4.21 -12.72 10.32
CA TRP A 44 -4.48 -14.13 10.01
C TRP A 44 -4.80 -14.32 8.53
N THR A 45 -5.65 -13.48 7.95
CA THR A 45 -5.95 -13.52 6.52
C THR A 45 -4.70 -13.27 5.67
N SER A 46 -3.84 -12.33 6.08
CA SER A 46 -2.62 -12.02 5.36
C SER A 46 -1.59 -13.16 5.44
N LYS A 47 -1.52 -13.89 6.54
CA LYS A 47 -0.69 -15.10 6.64
C LYS A 47 -1.18 -16.21 5.69
N TRP A 48 -2.49 -16.43 5.62
CA TRP A 48 -3.05 -17.36 4.64
C TRP A 48 -2.74 -16.90 3.21
N LEU A 49 -2.91 -15.62 2.90
CA LEU A 49 -2.58 -15.07 1.58
C LEU A 49 -1.08 -15.23 1.24
N MET A 50 -0.19 -15.12 2.21
CA MET A 50 1.25 -15.35 2.02
C MET A 50 1.52 -16.78 1.54
N ASP A 51 0.87 -17.76 2.15
CA ASP A 51 1.00 -19.16 1.76
C ASP A 51 0.48 -19.40 0.34
N GLU A 52 -0.68 -18.85 0.00
CA GLU A 52 -1.28 -18.94 -1.35
C GLU A 52 -0.39 -18.28 -2.41
N LEU A 53 0.11 -17.06 -2.18
CA LEU A 53 0.98 -16.37 -3.13
C LEU A 53 2.25 -17.18 -3.43
N SER A 54 2.79 -17.86 -2.45
CA SER A 54 3.96 -18.74 -2.63
C SER A 54 3.64 -19.90 -3.57
N VAL A 55 2.43 -20.47 -3.47
CA VAL A 55 1.95 -21.54 -4.37
C VAL A 55 1.77 -21.02 -5.80
N TYR A 56 1.32 -19.78 -5.97
CA TYR A 56 1.12 -19.14 -7.27
C TYR A 56 2.38 -18.54 -7.90
N GLY A 57 3.55 -18.82 -7.34
CA GLY A 57 4.86 -18.49 -7.95
C GLY A 57 5.38 -17.09 -7.61
N PHE A 58 4.90 -16.48 -6.53
CA PHE A 58 5.55 -15.30 -6.00
C PHE A 58 6.89 -15.68 -5.35
N ASN A 59 7.96 -15.00 -5.77
CA ASN A 59 9.32 -15.33 -5.33
C ASN A 59 9.62 -14.80 -3.93
N GLN A 60 9.05 -13.64 -3.60
CA GLN A 60 9.24 -12.96 -2.33
C GLN A 60 7.91 -12.37 -1.85
N VAL A 61 7.53 -12.72 -0.63
CA VAL A 61 6.37 -12.15 0.03
C VAL A 61 6.82 -11.51 1.34
N ASP A 62 7.00 -10.20 1.31
CA ASP A 62 7.34 -9.42 2.48
C ASP A 62 6.10 -9.17 3.34
N THR A 63 6.30 -9.06 4.64
CA THR A 63 5.22 -8.80 5.60
C THR A 63 5.55 -7.62 6.51
N ALA A 64 4.58 -6.74 6.71
CA ALA A 64 4.62 -5.65 7.68
C ALA A 64 3.36 -5.72 8.54
N PHE A 65 3.41 -6.56 9.57
CA PHE A 65 2.28 -6.76 10.47
C PHE A 65 2.41 -5.89 11.71
N PHE A 66 1.31 -5.26 12.08
CA PHE A 66 1.24 -4.44 13.26
C PHE A 66 1.50 -5.25 14.53
N HIS A 67 2.40 -4.74 15.35
CA HIS A 67 2.68 -5.24 16.69
C HIS A 67 2.58 -4.11 17.69
N LEU A 68 1.88 -4.32 18.79
CA LEU A 68 1.68 -3.33 19.85
C LEU A 68 2.97 -2.64 20.33
N GLN A 69 4.06 -3.39 20.35
CA GLN A 69 5.34 -2.94 20.89
C GLN A 69 6.19 -2.15 19.88
N ASN A 70 5.84 -2.18 18.59
CA ASN A 70 6.65 -1.62 17.51
C ASN A 70 5.81 -0.89 16.44
N GLN A 71 4.81 -0.14 16.84
CA GLN A 71 3.87 0.54 15.93
C GLN A 71 4.56 1.38 14.85
N GLN A 72 5.69 2.02 15.17
CA GLN A 72 6.43 2.86 14.24
C GLN A 72 7.49 2.09 13.43
N ALA A 73 7.88 0.90 13.87
CA ALA A 73 8.91 0.12 13.21
C ALA A 73 8.46 -0.46 11.87
N GLU A 74 7.17 -0.69 11.70
CA GLU A 74 6.61 -1.28 10.47
C GLU A 74 6.64 -0.32 9.27
N ASN A 75 6.57 0.99 9.49
CA ASN A 75 6.65 1.98 8.41
C ASN A 75 7.98 1.90 7.62
N PRO A 76 9.17 1.77 8.24
CA PRO A 76 10.41 1.51 7.51
C PRO A 76 10.39 0.23 6.68
N LEU A 77 9.77 -0.86 7.17
CA LEU A 77 9.64 -2.12 6.44
C LEU A 77 8.74 -1.96 5.20
N ILE A 78 7.60 -1.26 5.35
CA ILE A 78 6.72 -0.95 4.22
C ILE A 78 7.50 -0.20 3.13
N ARG A 79 8.22 0.86 3.50
CA ARG A 79 8.99 1.66 2.54
C ARG A 79 10.13 0.89 1.90
N SER A 80 10.87 0.09 2.67
CA SER A 80 11.99 -0.68 2.13
C SER A 80 11.54 -1.73 1.13
N SER A 81 10.51 -2.50 1.45
CA SER A 81 9.94 -3.50 0.56
C SER A 81 9.38 -2.86 -0.72
N TRP A 82 8.62 -1.78 -0.58
CA TRP A 82 8.06 -1.06 -1.72
C TRP A 82 9.14 -0.49 -2.65
N ASN A 83 10.18 0.12 -2.07
CA ASN A 83 11.31 0.68 -2.84
C ASN A 83 12.18 -0.38 -3.51
N ASN A 84 12.28 -1.57 -2.93
CA ASN A 84 12.98 -2.71 -3.54
C ASN A 84 12.22 -3.31 -4.74
N GLY A 85 10.94 -3.00 -4.86
CA GLY A 85 10.09 -3.41 -5.96
C GLY A 85 9.20 -4.60 -5.62
N VAL A 86 7.90 -4.35 -5.59
CA VAL A 86 6.84 -5.34 -5.44
C VAL A 86 5.78 -5.11 -6.52
N GLY A 87 5.19 -6.18 -7.04
CA GLY A 87 4.11 -6.12 -8.03
C GLY A 87 2.74 -5.90 -7.38
N ILE A 88 2.59 -6.38 -6.15
CA ILE A 88 1.34 -6.29 -5.39
C ILE A 88 1.64 -5.79 -3.98
N VAL A 89 0.81 -4.86 -3.50
CA VAL A 89 0.71 -4.47 -2.10
C VAL A 89 -0.72 -4.71 -1.63
N ASN A 90 -0.89 -5.48 -0.58
CA ASN A 90 -2.19 -5.71 0.04
C ASN A 90 -2.20 -5.17 1.46
N TYR A 91 -3.20 -4.37 1.78
CA TYR A 91 -3.45 -3.88 3.13
C TYR A 91 -4.83 -4.30 3.62
N ARG A 92 -4.89 -4.77 4.85
CA ARG A 92 -6.13 -4.97 5.60
C ARG A 92 -5.94 -4.57 7.06
N GLY A 93 -6.81 -3.68 7.54
CA GLY A 93 -6.73 -3.19 8.91
C GLY A 93 -7.67 -2.03 9.13
N TRP A 94 -7.18 -0.97 9.74
CA TRP A 94 -7.89 0.25 10.02
C TRP A 94 -7.20 1.45 9.38
N GLY A 95 -7.99 2.40 8.87
CA GLY A 95 -7.50 3.60 8.19
C GLY A 95 -8.63 4.51 7.75
N ASP A 96 -8.27 5.54 7.04
CA ASP A 96 -9.19 6.54 6.48
C ASP A 96 -8.62 7.15 5.18
N ALA A 97 -9.15 8.28 4.75
CA ALA A 97 -8.69 8.98 3.56
C ALA A 97 -7.22 9.46 3.63
N ASN A 98 -6.62 9.54 4.82
CA ASN A 98 -5.20 9.81 4.98
C ASN A 98 -4.32 8.60 4.68
N GLY A 99 -4.83 7.38 4.91
CA GLY A 99 -4.10 6.14 4.72
C GLY A 99 -4.28 5.13 5.84
N TRP A 100 -3.27 4.30 6.03
CA TRP A 100 -3.27 3.17 6.96
C TRP A 100 -2.79 3.60 8.35
N HIS A 101 -3.55 3.26 9.37
CA HIS A 101 -3.20 3.68 10.73
C HIS A 101 -2.33 2.67 11.48
N LYS A 102 -2.52 1.38 11.23
CA LYS A 102 -1.77 0.32 11.95
C LYS A 102 -1.46 -0.85 11.01
N PRO A 103 -0.22 -0.97 10.54
CA PRO A 103 0.92 -0.05 10.71
C PRO A 103 0.66 1.31 10.07
N TYR A 104 1.26 2.37 10.67
CA TYR A 104 1.08 3.72 10.18
C TYR A 104 1.78 3.92 8.83
N PHE A 105 0.99 4.22 7.79
CA PHE A 105 1.48 4.60 6.48
C PHE A 105 0.47 5.52 5.80
N HIS A 106 0.75 6.80 5.83
CA HIS A 106 -0.13 7.87 5.36
C HIS A 106 0.42 8.55 4.12
N ARG A 107 -0.34 9.50 3.57
CA ARG A 107 -0.03 10.26 2.36
C ARG A 107 1.36 10.89 2.41
N GLU A 108 1.74 11.48 3.55
CA GLU A 108 3.05 12.08 3.78
C GLU A 108 4.22 11.08 3.75
N ASN A 109 3.93 9.78 3.86
CA ASN A 109 4.94 8.74 3.72
C ASN A 109 5.21 8.35 2.27
N ILE A 110 4.33 8.75 1.34
CA ILE A 110 4.46 8.44 -0.09
C ILE A 110 5.47 9.38 -0.74
N ASP A 111 5.28 10.68 -0.60
CA ASP A 111 6.22 11.68 -1.10
C ASP A 111 6.63 12.61 0.06
N PRO A 112 7.89 12.57 0.53
CA PRO A 112 9.10 12.07 -0.13
C PRO A 112 9.51 10.62 0.17
N GLY A 113 8.73 9.86 0.94
CA GLY A 113 9.17 8.59 1.53
C GLY A 113 9.42 7.44 0.53
N LEU A 114 8.64 7.33 -0.54
CA LEU A 114 8.84 6.32 -1.57
C LEU A 114 9.82 6.80 -2.64
N ASN A 115 10.60 5.85 -3.15
CA ASN A 115 11.54 6.05 -4.24
C ASN A 115 11.60 4.81 -5.15
N ASN A 116 10.43 4.24 -5.44
CA ASN A 116 10.31 2.99 -6.19
C ASN A 116 10.39 3.16 -7.71
N GLY A 117 10.46 4.40 -8.22
CA GLY A 117 10.57 4.63 -9.66
C GLY A 117 9.43 3.96 -10.43
N TRP A 118 9.79 3.24 -11.50
CA TRP A 118 8.84 2.51 -12.33
C TRP A 118 8.43 1.14 -11.77
N TYR A 119 8.94 0.71 -10.61
CA TYR A 119 8.45 -0.47 -9.89
C TYR A 119 7.14 -0.14 -9.16
N LEU A 120 6.09 0.11 -9.95
CA LEU A 120 4.80 0.57 -9.47
C LEU A 120 3.87 -0.62 -9.24
N PRO A 121 3.53 -0.96 -7.99
CA PRO A 121 2.61 -2.06 -7.70
C PRO A 121 1.16 -1.73 -8.03
N ILE A 122 0.34 -2.77 -8.07
CA ILE A 122 -1.10 -2.67 -7.84
C ILE A 122 -1.32 -2.72 -6.32
N VAL A 123 -2.02 -1.72 -5.78
CA VAL A 123 -2.34 -1.63 -4.35
C VAL A 123 -3.79 -2.04 -4.12
N MET A 124 -4.00 -2.98 -3.24
CA MET A 124 -5.31 -3.39 -2.74
C MET A 124 -5.43 -2.96 -1.28
N SER A 125 -6.20 -1.91 -1.02
CA SER A 125 -6.38 -1.33 0.31
C SER A 125 -7.81 -1.61 0.80
N PHE A 126 -7.95 -2.63 1.63
CA PHE A 126 -9.26 -3.02 2.16
C PHE A 126 -9.51 -2.36 3.52
N VAL A 127 -9.68 -1.04 3.47
CA VAL A 127 -9.95 -0.18 4.63
C VAL A 127 -10.64 1.10 4.19
N CYS A 128 -11.47 1.66 5.07
CA CYS A 128 -12.36 2.79 4.83
C CYS A 128 -11.69 3.97 4.11
N ASN A 129 -12.41 4.61 3.20
CA ASN A 129 -12.11 5.90 2.57
C ASN A 129 -10.75 6.07 1.89
N THR A 130 -9.90 5.04 1.83
CA THR A 130 -8.57 5.19 1.20
C THR A 130 -8.65 5.46 -0.30
N GLY A 131 -9.77 5.13 -0.94
CA GLY A 131 -10.11 5.43 -2.33
C GLY A 131 -11.15 6.54 -2.48
N ASP A 132 -11.30 7.43 -1.52
CA ASP A 132 -12.24 8.55 -1.57
C ASP A 132 -11.78 9.62 -2.58
N PHE A 133 -12.02 9.37 -3.86
CA PHE A 133 -11.72 10.30 -4.95
C PHE A 133 -12.71 11.49 -5.02
N GLY A 134 -13.81 11.43 -4.29
CA GLY A 134 -14.74 12.54 -4.13
C GLY A 134 -14.24 13.60 -3.17
N ASN A 135 -13.29 13.24 -2.31
CA ASN A 135 -12.75 14.06 -1.23
C ASN A 135 -13.86 14.63 -0.32
N ASP A 136 -14.90 13.82 -0.09
CA ASP A 136 -16.05 14.19 0.75
C ASP A 136 -15.97 13.65 2.18
N TYR A 137 -14.88 12.95 2.51
CA TYR A 137 -14.58 12.51 3.87
C TYR A 137 -14.48 13.72 4.82
N GLY A 138 -15.52 13.90 5.62
CA GLY A 138 -15.69 15.07 6.47
C GLY A 138 -14.61 15.22 7.54
N GLY A 139 -14.04 16.39 7.66
CA GLY A 139 -13.23 16.81 8.83
C GLY A 139 -11.72 16.88 8.61
N VAL A 140 -11.18 16.46 7.48
CA VAL A 140 -9.71 16.41 7.30
C VAL A 140 -9.19 17.46 6.31
N GLY A 141 -10.05 18.13 5.55
CA GLY A 141 -9.65 19.18 4.61
C GLY A 141 -8.58 18.73 3.61
N LEU A 142 -8.68 17.48 3.16
CA LEU A 142 -7.70 16.89 2.26
C LEU A 142 -7.94 17.38 0.84
N ASP A 143 -6.91 17.88 0.20
CA ASP A 143 -6.90 18.18 -1.23
C ASP A 143 -6.80 16.91 -2.09
N LYS A 144 -6.33 15.79 -1.52
CA LYS A 144 -6.19 14.48 -2.16
C LYS A 144 -6.30 13.36 -1.14
N SER A 145 -7.02 12.32 -1.50
CA SER A 145 -7.05 11.07 -0.73
C SER A 145 -5.75 10.27 -0.83
N PHE A 146 -5.58 9.28 0.02
CA PHE A 146 -4.44 8.37 0.00
C PHE A 146 -4.26 7.71 -1.38
N GLY A 147 -5.35 7.23 -1.98
CA GLY A 147 -5.33 6.62 -3.30
C GLY A 147 -4.88 7.58 -4.40
N GLU A 148 -5.33 8.84 -4.36
CA GLU A 148 -4.91 9.84 -5.32
C GLU A 148 -3.41 10.14 -5.21
N VAL A 149 -2.89 10.27 -4.00
CA VAL A 149 -1.44 10.50 -3.79
C VAL A 149 -0.63 9.30 -4.29
N LEU A 150 -1.09 8.07 -4.03
CA LEU A 150 -0.43 6.86 -4.52
C LEU A 150 -0.30 6.83 -6.05
N ILE A 151 -1.38 7.15 -6.78
CA ILE A 151 -1.37 7.06 -8.25
C ILE A 151 -0.83 8.31 -8.94
N THR A 152 -0.62 9.42 -8.22
CA THR A 152 -0.09 10.67 -8.78
C THR A 152 1.30 11.04 -8.26
N GLY A 153 1.85 10.30 -7.30
CA GLY A 153 3.10 10.62 -6.62
C GLY A 153 4.31 10.74 -7.54
N GLY A 154 5.23 11.64 -7.21
CA GLY A 154 6.41 11.92 -8.01
C GLY A 154 6.14 12.65 -9.33
N SER A 155 6.96 12.39 -10.33
CA SER A 155 6.86 12.98 -11.68
C SER A 155 6.83 11.90 -12.76
N ILE A 156 6.62 12.32 -14.02
CA ILE A 156 6.64 11.39 -15.16
C ILE A 156 8.02 10.76 -15.38
N ASN A 157 9.09 11.46 -15.01
CA ASN A 157 10.47 10.98 -15.17
C ASN A 157 10.97 10.23 -13.92
N ASN A 158 10.31 10.44 -12.79
CA ASN A 158 10.60 9.76 -11.53
C ASN A 158 9.27 9.51 -10.78
N PRO A 159 8.47 8.54 -11.25
CA PRO A 159 7.20 8.22 -10.61
C PRO A 159 7.44 7.57 -9.23
N LYS A 160 6.44 7.70 -8.36
CA LYS A 160 6.44 7.08 -7.04
C LYS A 160 5.05 6.53 -6.75
N GLY A 161 4.94 5.62 -5.80
CA GLY A 161 3.68 5.06 -5.34
C GLY A 161 3.23 3.86 -6.15
N ALA A 162 2.07 3.92 -6.79
CA ALA A 162 1.42 2.76 -7.41
C ALA A 162 1.00 3.00 -8.87
N ALA A 163 0.89 1.92 -9.66
CA ALA A 163 0.32 1.95 -11.00
C ALA A 163 -1.20 2.08 -10.95
N ALA A 164 -1.83 1.38 -10.01
CA ALA A 164 -3.26 1.39 -9.77
C ALA A 164 -3.56 1.10 -8.30
N MET A 165 -4.76 1.48 -7.86
CA MET A 165 -5.25 1.19 -6.53
C MET A 165 -6.70 0.72 -6.59
N ILE A 166 -7.02 -0.28 -5.78
CA ILE A 166 -8.36 -0.72 -5.44
C ILE A 166 -8.57 -0.38 -3.97
N GLY A 167 -9.54 0.45 -3.66
CA GLY A 167 -9.86 0.85 -2.30
C GLY A 167 -11.27 1.40 -2.20
N PRO A 168 -11.93 1.29 -1.04
CA PRO A 168 -13.26 1.83 -0.82
C PRO A 168 -13.27 3.36 -0.89
N SER A 169 -14.36 3.89 -1.42
CA SER A 169 -14.65 5.34 -1.43
C SER A 169 -15.45 5.78 -0.20
N ASP A 170 -15.90 4.82 0.62
CA ASP A 170 -16.75 5.05 1.78
C ASP A 170 -16.40 4.05 2.91
N LEU A 171 -17.17 4.06 4.03
CA LEU A 171 -16.99 3.22 5.22
C LEU A 171 -17.29 1.74 4.97
#